data_417d0b564b8c94b121c1a8bd2f1714ec
#
_entry.id   417d0b564b8c94b121c1a8bd2f1714ec
#
_cell.length_a   1.000
_cell.length_b   1.000
_cell.length_c   1.000
_cell.angle_alpha   90.00
_cell.angle_beta   90.00
_cell.angle_gamma   90.00
#
_symmetry.space_group_name_H-M   'P 1'
#
loop_
_entity.id
_entity.type
_entity.pdbx_description
1 polymer ?
#
loop_
_entity_poly.entity_id
_entity_poly.type
_entity_poly.pdbx_seq_one_letter_code
_entity_poly.pdbx_strand_id
1 'polypeptide(L)'
;MKLAVFSYKLCWPSVSSPTGYATDGGFPFQMHALSELFDTTTLVVPCSSTTTRVGGMSLTGRNLSLRPLTNPVGNGLWRKAALLFWLVRNTPVLISEIRHADIVHAPIPGDIGTIGMLLALLWRKPLFVRYCGNWFVQRTSAEHFWRWFMLRFAAGRNVMLATGGADEQPSPHNPNVRWIFSTSLLEQELTACSRRRERPASERARLIIVCRQEKGKGIEKVIESLPLVMKSFPNATLDIVGDGTELTSFKQLAITHKIASRVTFHGKVDHEKVLLLLQQSDLFCYPTASEGFPKAVLEALACGLPVVTTCVSVLPKLIGNGSGLLVEKVTPEALAQAVFDCLSDAERYRSMSTRALETASQYSLERWRDTIGDLLRAACGPLRSDA
;
A
#
# COMPACT_ATOMS: atom_id res chain seq x y z
N MET A 1 -14.69 17.59 -15.18
CA MET A 1 -15.55 16.69 -14.38
C MET A 1 -15.20 16.78 -12.89
N LYS A 2 -16.17 16.47 -12.04
CA LYS A 2 -16.05 16.46 -10.57
C LYS A 2 -15.93 15.04 -10.04
N LEU A 3 -14.87 14.74 -9.30
CA LEU A 3 -14.67 13.44 -8.64
C LEU A 3 -15.10 13.52 -7.17
N ALA A 4 -15.93 12.58 -6.71
CA ALA A 4 -16.18 12.35 -5.28
C ALA A 4 -15.54 11.03 -4.85
N VAL A 5 -14.70 11.07 -3.81
CA VAL A 5 -13.97 9.91 -3.28
C VAL A 5 -14.56 9.49 -1.93
N PHE A 6 -15.21 8.33 -1.88
CA PHE A 6 -15.79 7.77 -0.65
C PHE A 6 -14.83 6.76 -0.04
N SER A 7 -14.12 7.15 1.01
CA SER A 7 -13.08 6.29 1.62
C SER A 7 -13.20 6.21 3.14
N TYR A 8 -12.87 5.05 3.69
CA TYR A 8 -12.78 4.84 5.15
C TYR A 8 -11.47 5.38 5.76
N LYS A 9 -10.73 6.18 5.03
CA LYS A 9 -9.47 6.74 5.54
C LYS A 9 -9.74 7.82 6.58
N LEU A 10 -9.33 7.55 7.84
CA LEU A 10 -9.51 8.51 8.92
C LEU A 10 -8.61 9.72 8.71
N CYS A 11 -9.21 10.90 8.78
CA CYS A 11 -8.53 12.19 8.74
C CYS A 11 -8.68 12.93 10.08
N TRP A 12 -7.80 13.88 10.35
CA TRP A 12 -7.85 14.75 11.55
C TRP A 12 -7.50 16.18 11.18
N PRO A 13 -7.99 17.17 11.94
CA PRO A 13 -7.71 18.58 11.69
C PRO A 13 -6.20 18.87 11.68
N SER A 14 -5.76 19.69 10.73
CA SER A 14 -4.36 20.10 10.60
C SER A 14 -4.31 21.52 10.01
N VAL A 15 -3.75 22.44 10.76
CA VAL A 15 -3.62 23.86 10.35
C VAL A 15 -2.65 24.01 9.17
N SER A 16 -1.66 23.11 9.06
CA SER A 16 -0.67 23.15 7.98
C SER A 16 -1.18 22.60 6.64
N SER A 17 -2.37 22.00 6.61
CA SER A 17 -2.94 21.44 5.40
C SER A 17 -3.85 22.42 4.68
N PRO A 18 -3.72 22.62 3.35
CA PRO A 18 -4.63 23.48 2.56
C PRO A 18 -6.11 23.07 2.65
N THR A 19 -6.38 21.78 2.84
CA THR A 19 -7.75 21.26 3.05
C THR A 19 -8.23 21.40 4.49
N GLY A 20 -7.38 21.85 5.44
CA GLY A 20 -7.64 21.86 6.86
C GLY A 20 -7.51 20.50 7.56
N TYR A 21 -7.08 19.45 6.83
CA TYR A 21 -7.01 18.08 7.33
C TYR A 21 -5.72 17.38 6.92
N ALA A 22 -5.29 16.43 7.76
CA ALA A 22 -4.17 15.54 7.51
C ALA A 22 -4.61 14.07 7.67
N THR A 23 -3.85 13.17 7.12
CA THR A 23 -4.00 11.71 7.32
C THR A 23 -2.64 11.04 7.19
N ASP A 24 -2.55 9.72 7.34
CA ASP A 24 -1.29 8.98 7.26
C ASP A 24 -1.18 8.06 6.05
N GLY A 25 0.01 7.52 5.84
CA GLY A 25 0.32 6.53 4.78
C GLY A 25 0.29 7.12 3.38
N GLY A 26 0.18 6.28 2.37
CA GLY A 26 0.24 6.69 0.96
C GLY A 26 -1.06 7.28 0.37
N PHE A 27 -2.11 7.47 1.19
CA PHE A 27 -3.38 8.02 0.71
C PHE A 27 -3.25 9.49 0.25
N PRO A 28 -2.55 10.40 0.96
CA PRO A 28 -2.35 11.78 0.51
C PRO A 28 -1.73 11.86 -0.88
N PHE A 29 -0.67 11.11 -1.15
CA PHE A 29 -0.02 11.08 -2.45
C PHE A 29 -0.97 10.64 -3.57
N GLN A 30 -1.73 9.58 -3.35
CA GLN A 30 -2.68 9.07 -4.34
C GLN A 30 -3.84 10.04 -4.58
N MET A 31 -4.33 10.74 -3.54
CA MET A 31 -5.39 11.74 -3.69
C MET A 31 -4.87 13.00 -4.39
N HIS A 32 -3.64 13.41 -4.10
CA HIS A 32 -2.96 14.47 -4.85
C HIS A 32 -2.91 14.12 -6.34
N ALA A 33 -2.36 12.98 -6.68
CA ALA A 33 -2.22 12.53 -8.06
C ALA A 33 -3.58 12.42 -8.79
N LEU A 34 -4.61 11.84 -8.14
CA LEU A 34 -5.95 11.77 -8.72
C LEU A 34 -6.58 13.15 -8.93
N SER A 35 -6.34 14.10 -8.02
CA SER A 35 -6.92 15.44 -8.15
C SER A 35 -6.44 16.19 -9.39
N GLU A 36 -5.29 15.85 -9.92
CA GLU A 36 -4.76 16.45 -11.16
C GLU A 36 -5.54 16.03 -12.41
N LEU A 37 -6.25 14.91 -12.35
CA LEU A 37 -7.05 14.39 -13.46
C LEU A 37 -8.41 15.10 -13.64
N PHE A 38 -8.89 15.82 -12.61
CA PHE A 38 -10.25 16.36 -12.57
C PHE A 38 -10.28 17.88 -12.38
N ASP A 39 -11.40 18.50 -12.71
CA ASP A 39 -11.62 19.93 -12.43
C ASP A 39 -11.69 20.18 -10.90
N THR A 40 -12.39 19.31 -10.18
CA THR A 40 -12.48 19.32 -8.71
C THR A 40 -12.50 17.90 -8.15
N THR A 41 -11.92 17.72 -6.98
CA THR A 41 -11.96 16.45 -6.24
C THR A 41 -12.41 16.68 -4.81
N THR A 42 -13.46 15.96 -4.39
CA THR A 42 -13.97 16.02 -3.02
C THR A 42 -13.76 14.70 -2.30
N LEU A 43 -13.05 14.75 -1.17
CA LEU A 43 -12.86 13.58 -0.30
C LEU A 43 -14.01 13.51 0.70
N VAL A 44 -14.76 12.43 0.68
CA VAL A 44 -15.87 12.14 1.62
C VAL A 44 -15.37 11.07 2.58
N VAL A 45 -14.86 11.50 3.74
CA VAL A 45 -14.07 10.65 4.64
C VAL A 45 -14.41 10.89 6.12
N PRO A 46 -14.24 9.89 7.01
CA PRO A 46 -14.44 10.09 8.44
C PRO A 46 -13.35 11.00 9.02
N CYS A 47 -13.75 11.92 9.89
CA CYS A 47 -12.85 12.82 10.57
C CYS A 47 -12.91 12.63 12.08
N SER A 48 -11.74 12.66 12.72
CA SER A 48 -11.61 12.71 14.17
C SER A 48 -11.75 14.16 14.64
N SER A 49 -12.28 14.36 15.83
CA SER A 49 -12.29 15.65 16.52
C SER A 49 -10.95 15.99 17.20
N THR A 50 -10.07 15.00 17.36
CA THR A 50 -8.78 15.17 18.05
C THR A 50 -7.68 15.56 17.07
N THR A 51 -6.96 16.64 17.40
CA THR A 51 -5.94 17.30 16.54
C THR A 51 -4.54 16.69 16.63
N THR A 52 -4.28 15.74 17.51
CA THR A 52 -2.92 15.26 17.79
C THR A 52 -2.70 13.82 17.35
N ARG A 53 -2.15 13.66 16.15
CA ARG A 53 -1.47 12.42 15.76
C ARG A 53 -0.13 12.75 15.12
N VAL A 54 0.93 12.22 15.69
CA VAL A 54 2.30 12.34 15.17
C VAL A 54 2.39 11.67 13.79
N GLY A 55 3.08 12.28 12.85
CA GLY A 55 3.34 11.71 11.53
C GLY A 55 2.19 11.80 10.53
N GLY A 56 1.31 12.78 10.67
CA GLY A 56 0.28 13.08 9.67
C GLY A 56 0.84 13.86 8.49
N MET A 57 0.40 13.49 7.29
CA MET A 57 0.71 14.20 6.06
C MET A 57 -0.46 15.08 5.65
N SER A 58 -0.16 16.30 5.19
CA SER A 58 -1.16 17.24 4.66
C SER A 58 -1.88 16.67 3.44
N LEU A 59 -3.19 16.87 3.37
CA LEU A 59 -3.97 16.59 2.18
C LEU A 59 -3.87 17.79 1.23
N THR A 60 -3.12 17.62 0.15
CA THR A 60 -2.89 18.63 -0.87
C THR A 60 -3.31 18.09 -2.23
N GLY A 61 -3.63 18.99 -3.17
CA GLY A 61 -3.97 18.61 -4.54
C GLY A 61 -4.69 19.74 -5.26
N ARG A 62 -4.88 19.57 -6.57
CA ARG A 62 -5.55 20.54 -7.41
C ARG A 62 -7.05 20.58 -7.07
N ASN A 63 -7.56 21.73 -6.64
CA ASN A 63 -8.96 21.89 -6.27
C ASN A 63 -9.50 20.75 -5.40
N LEU A 64 -8.64 20.25 -4.49
CA LEU A 64 -8.96 19.19 -3.56
C LEU A 64 -9.67 19.78 -2.34
N SER A 65 -10.83 19.26 -2.03
CA SER A 65 -11.62 19.62 -0.86
C SER A 65 -11.99 18.38 -0.05
N LEU A 66 -12.42 18.59 1.21
CA LEU A 66 -12.83 17.51 2.09
C LEU A 66 -14.21 17.80 2.68
N ARG A 67 -15.07 16.78 2.65
CA ARG A 67 -16.36 16.76 3.35
C ARG A 67 -16.28 15.76 4.51
N PRO A 68 -16.25 16.25 5.75
CA PRO A 68 -16.09 15.40 6.90
C PRO A 68 -17.35 14.59 7.17
N LEU A 69 -17.16 13.29 7.39
CA LEU A 69 -18.15 12.41 7.97
C LEU A 69 -17.83 12.15 9.44
N THR A 70 -18.84 11.81 10.22
CA THR A 70 -18.59 11.32 11.57
C THR A 70 -17.84 9.98 11.52
N ASN A 71 -17.02 9.68 12.53
CA ASN A 71 -16.32 8.41 12.58
C ASN A 71 -17.29 7.29 12.99
N PRO A 72 -17.42 6.19 12.21
CA PRO A 72 -18.20 5.05 12.63
C PRO A 72 -17.58 4.41 13.88
N VAL A 73 -18.34 4.28 14.96
CA VAL A 73 -17.88 3.71 16.24
C VAL A 73 -18.30 2.25 16.39
N GLY A 74 -17.57 1.52 17.24
CA GLY A 74 -17.90 0.16 17.66
C GLY A 74 -17.12 -0.94 16.92
N ASN A 75 -17.17 -2.16 17.48
CA ASN A 75 -16.56 -3.37 16.96
C ASN A 75 -17.62 -4.48 16.85
N GLY A 76 -17.42 -5.44 15.95
CA GLY A 76 -18.28 -6.61 15.81
C GLY A 76 -19.73 -6.29 15.44
N LEU A 77 -20.69 -6.91 16.10
CA LEU A 77 -22.13 -6.73 15.85
C LEU A 77 -22.62 -5.33 16.21
N TRP A 78 -22.07 -4.72 17.26
CA TRP A 78 -22.36 -3.34 17.67
C TRP A 78 -22.01 -2.35 16.57
N ARG A 79 -20.93 -2.58 15.82
CA ARG A 79 -20.56 -1.76 14.68
C ARG A 79 -21.63 -1.78 13.59
N LYS A 80 -22.25 -2.94 13.32
CA LYS A 80 -23.32 -3.05 12.31
C LYS A 80 -24.57 -2.25 12.69
N ALA A 81 -24.98 -2.29 13.95
CA ALA A 81 -26.10 -1.48 14.45
C ALA A 81 -25.75 0.04 14.44
N ALA A 82 -24.56 0.39 14.93
CA ALA A 82 -24.07 1.76 14.91
C ALA A 82 -23.93 2.32 13.48
N LEU A 83 -23.64 1.48 12.48
CA LEU A 83 -23.54 1.87 11.08
C LEU A 83 -24.86 2.36 10.51
N LEU A 84 -26.01 1.79 10.94
CA LEU A 84 -27.34 2.28 10.52
C LEU A 84 -27.59 3.70 11.04
N PHE A 85 -27.33 3.95 12.32
CA PHE A 85 -27.45 5.30 12.89
C PHE A 85 -26.46 6.28 12.24
N TRP A 86 -25.22 5.83 12.03
CA TRP A 86 -24.19 6.59 11.33
C TRP A 86 -24.65 6.98 9.91
N LEU A 87 -25.26 6.05 9.20
CA LEU A 87 -25.79 6.27 7.85
C LEU A 87 -26.86 7.38 7.85
N VAL A 88 -27.85 7.29 8.74
CA VAL A 88 -28.90 8.33 8.85
C VAL A 88 -28.29 9.70 9.10
N ARG A 89 -27.34 9.79 10.04
CA ARG A 89 -26.68 11.05 10.39
C ARG A 89 -25.88 11.66 9.23
N ASN A 90 -25.24 10.85 8.40
CA ASN A 90 -24.38 11.31 7.30
C ASN A 90 -25.10 11.32 5.94
N THR A 91 -26.33 10.82 5.84
CA THR A 91 -27.12 10.77 4.60
C THR A 91 -27.18 12.10 3.86
N PRO A 92 -27.41 13.27 4.49
CA PRO A 92 -27.45 14.54 3.76
C PRO A 92 -26.13 14.83 3.01
N VAL A 93 -24.98 14.60 3.65
CA VAL A 93 -23.66 14.80 3.06
C VAL A 93 -23.44 13.78 1.92
N LEU A 94 -23.71 12.50 2.19
CA LEU A 94 -23.54 11.43 1.21
C LEU A 94 -24.35 11.67 -0.06
N ILE A 95 -25.65 12.02 0.06
CA ILE A 95 -26.53 12.30 -1.07
C ILE A 95 -26.10 13.57 -1.80
N SER A 96 -25.74 14.63 -1.08
CA SER A 96 -25.28 15.88 -1.68
C SER A 96 -24.06 15.62 -2.57
N GLU A 97 -23.03 14.94 -2.04
CA GLU A 97 -21.79 14.71 -2.78
C GLU A 97 -21.98 13.75 -3.96
N ILE A 98 -22.82 12.72 -3.83
CA ILE A 98 -23.18 11.83 -4.96
C ILE A 98 -23.88 12.60 -6.08
N ARG A 99 -24.83 13.48 -5.75
CA ARG A 99 -25.57 14.25 -6.75
C ARG A 99 -24.67 15.20 -7.54
N HIS A 100 -23.73 15.86 -6.85
CA HIS A 100 -22.83 16.84 -7.46
C HIS A 100 -21.64 16.21 -8.19
N ALA A 101 -21.33 14.93 -7.94
CA ALA A 101 -20.26 14.23 -8.61
C ALA A 101 -20.63 13.84 -10.04
N ASP A 102 -19.66 13.91 -10.96
CA ASP A 102 -19.74 13.34 -12.29
C ASP A 102 -19.24 11.90 -12.28
N ILE A 103 -18.22 11.60 -11.46
CA ILE A 103 -17.66 10.26 -11.24
C ILE A 103 -17.50 10.03 -9.73
N VAL A 104 -17.79 8.81 -9.29
CA VAL A 104 -17.63 8.39 -7.89
C VAL A 104 -16.48 7.40 -7.78
N HIS A 105 -15.47 7.70 -6.94
CA HIS A 105 -14.40 6.77 -6.61
C HIS A 105 -14.65 6.09 -5.27
N ALA A 106 -14.62 4.76 -5.28
CA ALA A 106 -14.78 3.92 -4.10
C ALA A 106 -13.57 3.00 -3.93
N PRO A 107 -12.54 3.39 -3.15
CA PRO A 107 -11.52 2.46 -2.72
C PRO A 107 -12.10 1.52 -1.67
N ILE A 108 -12.06 0.24 -1.95
CA ILE A 108 -12.48 -0.87 -1.08
C ILE A 108 -11.28 -1.77 -0.77
N PRO A 109 -11.26 -2.50 0.36
CA PRO A 109 -12.32 -2.71 1.35
C PRO A 109 -12.60 -1.49 2.24
N GLY A 110 -13.84 -1.36 2.70
CA GLY A 110 -14.28 -0.36 3.67
C GLY A 110 -15.75 0.00 3.57
N ASP A 111 -16.39 0.27 4.72
CA ASP A 111 -17.84 0.53 4.80
C ASP A 111 -18.23 1.76 3.95
N ILE A 112 -17.48 2.86 4.07
CA ILE A 112 -17.79 4.12 3.36
C ILE A 112 -17.60 3.96 1.85
N GLY A 113 -16.55 3.26 1.41
CA GLY A 113 -16.35 2.93 0.00
C GLY A 113 -17.51 2.08 -0.54
N THR A 114 -17.98 1.09 0.24
CA THR A 114 -19.12 0.24 -0.12
C THR A 114 -20.41 1.06 -0.24
N ILE A 115 -20.66 1.96 0.70
CA ILE A 115 -21.82 2.86 0.65
C ILE A 115 -21.74 3.76 -0.57
N GLY A 116 -20.60 4.41 -0.83
CA GLY A 116 -20.39 5.22 -2.03
C GLY A 116 -20.62 4.46 -3.33
N MET A 117 -20.14 3.22 -3.40
CA MET A 117 -20.34 2.31 -4.53
C MET A 117 -21.81 1.98 -4.78
N LEU A 118 -22.58 1.65 -3.73
CA LEU A 118 -24.01 1.37 -3.84
C LEU A 118 -24.83 2.61 -4.20
N LEU A 119 -24.50 3.76 -3.58
CA LEU A 119 -25.14 5.02 -3.90
C LEU A 119 -24.85 5.45 -5.35
N ALA A 120 -23.63 5.27 -5.86
CA ALA A 120 -23.30 5.58 -7.25
C ALA A 120 -24.18 4.78 -8.24
N LEU A 121 -24.42 3.50 -7.99
CA LEU A 121 -25.35 2.69 -8.79
C LEU A 121 -26.78 3.23 -8.74
N LEU A 122 -27.26 3.54 -7.52
CA LEU A 122 -28.63 4.06 -7.33
C LEU A 122 -28.85 5.37 -8.08
N TRP A 123 -27.86 6.27 -8.10
CA TRP A 123 -27.91 7.53 -8.84
C TRP A 123 -27.37 7.45 -10.27
N ARG A 124 -27.07 6.22 -10.77
CA ARG A 124 -26.55 5.96 -12.13
C ARG A 124 -25.30 6.79 -12.46
N LYS A 125 -24.46 7.06 -11.46
CA LYS A 125 -23.19 7.75 -11.65
C LYS A 125 -22.12 6.77 -12.14
N PRO A 126 -21.23 7.17 -13.05
CA PRO A 126 -20.05 6.41 -13.40
C PRO A 126 -19.23 6.09 -12.14
N LEU A 127 -18.81 4.83 -12.04
CA LEU A 127 -18.18 4.31 -10.84
C LEU A 127 -16.74 3.88 -11.14
N PHE A 128 -15.81 4.42 -10.36
CA PHE A 128 -14.43 4.00 -10.32
C PHE A 128 -14.15 3.27 -9.00
N VAL A 129 -14.03 1.95 -9.06
CA VAL A 129 -13.72 1.11 -7.90
C VAL A 129 -12.28 0.65 -7.95
N ARG A 130 -11.59 0.73 -6.82
CA ARG A 130 -10.28 0.14 -6.63
C ARG A 130 -10.31 -0.81 -5.43
N TYR A 131 -10.12 -2.10 -5.69
CA TYR A 131 -10.00 -3.11 -4.65
C TYR A 131 -8.55 -3.15 -4.15
N CYS A 132 -8.31 -2.77 -2.91
CA CYS A 132 -6.97 -2.64 -2.32
C CYS A 132 -6.55 -3.85 -1.45
N GLY A 133 -7.35 -4.91 -1.41
CA GLY A 133 -7.06 -6.17 -0.71
C GLY A 133 -6.38 -7.20 -1.61
N ASN A 134 -6.23 -8.43 -1.08
CA ASN A 134 -5.74 -9.56 -1.86
C ASN A 134 -6.84 -10.04 -2.81
N TRP A 135 -6.63 -9.87 -4.12
CA TRP A 135 -7.60 -10.28 -5.13
C TRP A 135 -7.72 -11.79 -5.31
N PHE A 136 -6.65 -12.54 -5.02
CA PHE A 136 -6.59 -13.98 -5.26
C PHE A 136 -7.28 -14.79 -4.15
N VAL A 137 -7.28 -14.26 -2.92
CA VAL A 137 -7.80 -14.96 -1.75
C VAL A 137 -8.82 -14.09 -1.01
N GLN A 138 -10.08 -14.50 -0.99
CA GLN A 138 -11.13 -13.88 -0.19
C GLN A 138 -11.37 -14.73 1.06
N ARG A 139 -11.38 -14.10 2.22
CA ARG A 139 -11.55 -14.73 3.53
C ARG A 139 -12.88 -14.38 4.19
N THR A 140 -13.52 -13.30 3.79
CA THR A 140 -14.74 -12.79 4.39
C THR A 140 -15.87 -12.68 3.38
N SER A 141 -17.13 -12.74 3.85
CA SER A 141 -18.31 -12.54 3.00
C SER A 141 -18.32 -11.18 2.31
N ALA A 142 -17.75 -10.15 2.94
CA ALA A 142 -17.63 -8.82 2.34
C ALA A 142 -16.63 -8.83 1.15
N GLU A 143 -15.51 -9.53 1.25
CA GLU A 143 -14.55 -9.66 0.16
C GLU A 143 -15.15 -10.41 -1.04
N HIS A 144 -15.90 -11.48 -0.78
CA HIS A 144 -16.66 -12.18 -1.83
C HIS A 144 -17.69 -11.26 -2.50
N PHE A 145 -18.43 -10.45 -1.70
CA PHE A 145 -19.38 -9.47 -2.23
C PHE A 145 -18.70 -8.43 -3.10
N TRP A 146 -17.58 -7.83 -2.67
CA TRP A 146 -16.87 -6.83 -3.48
C TRP A 146 -16.34 -7.40 -4.78
N ARG A 147 -15.78 -8.61 -4.74
CA ARG A 147 -15.32 -9.29 -5.96
C ARG A 147 -16.47 -9.59 -6.91
N TRP A 148 -17.57 -10.15 -6.41
CA TRP A 148 -18.79 -10.37 -7.19
C TRP A 148 -19.30 -9.06 -7.80
N PHE A 149 -19.39 -7.99 -7.03
CA PHE A 149 -19.85 -6.69 -7.47
C PHE A 149 -18.97 -6.15 -8.62
N MET A 150 -17.66 -6.17 -8.46
CA MET A 150 -16.75 -5.70 -9.49
C MET A 150 -16.89 -6.51 -10.78
N LEU A 151 -16.98 -7.83 -10.71
CA LEU A 151 -17.18 -8.70 -11.85
C LEU A 151 -18.55 -8.46 -12.54
N ARG A 152 -19.58 -8.15 -11.76
CA ARG A 152 -20.95 -7.95 -12.30
C ARG A 152 -21.13 -6.59 -12.97
N PHE A 153 -20.46 -5.55 -12.48
CA PHE A 153 -20.67 -4.17 -12.88
C PHE A 153 -19.50 -3.54 -13.66
N ALA A 154 -18.46 -4.30 -13.98
CA ALA A 154 -17.36 -3.86 -14.82
C ALA A 154 -17.80 -3.79 -16.29
N ALA A 155 -18.58 -2.77 -16.63
CA ALA A 155 -19.06 -2.52 -17.98
C ALA A 155 -19.45 -1.05 -18.18
N GLY A 156 -19.56 -0.62 -19.44
CA GLY A 156 -19.96 0.73 -19.80
C GLY A 156 -19.00 1.78 -19.25
N ARG A 157 -19.52 2.73 -18.45
CA ARG A 157 -18.73 3.82 -17.85
C ARG A 157 -18.10 3.47 -16.49
N ASN A 158 -18.21 2.21 -16.04
CA ASN A 158 -17.65 1.78 -14.78
C ASN A 158 -16.22 1.24 -14.97
N VAL A 159 -15.28 1.76 -14.21
CA VAL A 159 -13.88 1.33 -14.19
C VAL A 159 -13.62 0.55 -12.90
N MET A 160 -13.29 -0.75 -13.01
CA MET A 160 -13.08 -1.66 -11.90
C MET A 160 -11.63 -2.15 -11.90
N LEU A 161 -10.87 -1.76 -10.87
CA LEU A 161 -9.44 -2.05 -10.77
C LEU A 161 -9.13 -2.93 -9.56
N ALA A 162 -8.55 -4.09 -9.81
CA ALA A 162 -8.00 -4.96 -8.78
C ALA A 162 -6.54 -4.55 -8.50
N THR A 163 -6.21 -4.24 -7.25
CA THR A 163 -4.83 -3.92 -6.88
C THR A 163 -4.01 -5.20 -6.80
N GLY A 164 -2.94 -5.23 -7.57
CA GLY A 164 -2.09 -6.41 -7.69
C GLY A 164 -1.39 -6.44 -9.04
N GLY A 165 -1.18 -7.63 -9.56
CA GLY A 165 -0.60 -7.87 -10.86
C GLY A 165 -0.34 -9.37 -11.06
N ALA A 166 -0.62 -9.84 -12.25
CA ALA A 166 -0.25 -11.16 -12.75
C ALA A 166 -0.12 -11.04 -14.27
N ASP A 167 0.36 -12.09 -14.92
CA ASP A 167 0.43 -12.13 -16.39
C ASP A 167 -0.97 -12.32 -16.99
N GLU A 168 -1.82 -13.04 -16.27
CA GLU A 168 -3.23 -13.21 -16.62
C GLU A 168 -4.07 -12.04 -16.09
N GLN A 169 -5.23 -11.83 -16.69
CA GLN A 169 -6.21 -10.84 -16.25
C GLN A 169 -6.78 -11.20 -14.86
N PRO A 170 -7.29 -10.22 -14.09
CA PRO A 170 -7.88 -10.47 -12.76
C PRO A 170 -9.00 -11.50 -12.78
N SER A 171 -9.70 -11.65 -13.90
CA SER A 171 -10.74 -12.65 -14.07
C SER A 171 -10.91 -13.06 -15.53
N PRO A 172 -10.99 -14.36 -15.82
CA PRO A 172 -11.36 -14.85 -17.14
C PRO A 172 -12.83 -14.57 -17.51
N HIS A 173 -13.69 -14.35 -16.49
CA HIS A 173 -15.13 -14.13 -16.68
C HIS A 173 -15.51 -12.70 -17.07
N ASN A 174 -14.68 -11.71 -16.73
CA ASN A 174 -14.89 -10.32 -17.11
C ASN A 174 -13.56 -9.60 -17.35
N PRO A 175 -13.17 -9.39 -18.62
CA PRO A 175 -11.92 -8.72 -18.98
C PRO A 175 -11.91 -7.21 -18.67
N ASN A 176 -13.06 -6.63 -18.31
CA ASN A 176 -13.15 -5.21 -17.95
C ASN A 176 -12.68 -4.94 -16.51
N VAL A 177 -12.52 -5.97 -15.67
CA VAL A 177 -11.76 -5.83 -14.44
C VAL A 177 -10.29 -5.90 -14.79
N ARG A 178 -9.51 -4.87 -14.43
CA ARG A 178 -8.10 -4.74 -14.82
C ARG A 178 -7.20 -4.66 -13.61
N TRP A 179 -5.94 -5.07 -13.78
CA TRP A 179 -4.92 -4.86 -12.77
C TRP A 179 -4.52 -3.40 -12.66
N ILE A 180 -4.27 -2.97 -11.45
CA ILE A 180 -3.58 -1.72 -11.13
C ILE A 180 -2.57 -1.96 -10.02
N PHE A 181 -1.40 -1.42 -10.13
CA PHE A 181 -0.44 -1.41 -9.04
C PHE A 181 -0.80 -0.34 -7.99
N SER A 182 -0.09 -0.31 -6.88
CA SER A 182 -0.26 0.72 -5.85
C SER A 182 1.11 1.21 -5.39
N THR A 183 1.32 2.50 -5.50
CA THR A 183 2.57 3.14 -5.13
C THR A 183 2.32 4.45 -4.38
N SER A 184 3.35 4.96 -3.73
CA SER A 184 3.47 6.31 -3.19
C SER A 184 4.75 7.00 -3.66
N LEU A 185 5.54 6.35 -4.52
CA LEU A 185 6.82 6.84 -5.03
C LEU A 185 6.60 7.78 -6.22
N LEU A 186 7.10 9.00 -6.10
CA LEU A 186 7.17 9.97 -7.20
C LEU A 186 8.34 9.63 -8.14
N GLU A 187 8.25 10.01 -9.42
CA GLU A 187 9.38 9.86 -10.35
C GLU A 187 10.64 10.56 -9.85
N GLN A 188 10.49 11.71 -9.23
CA GLN A 188 11.59 12.42 -8.59
C GLN A 188 12.25 11.61 -7.47
N GLU A 189 11.45 10.93 -6.63
CA GLU A 189 11.94 10.06 -5.56
C GLU A 189 12.63 8.81 -6.12
N LEU A 190 12.05 8.19 -7.16
CA LEU A 190 12.66 7.08 -7.87
C LEU A 190 14.06 7.46 -8.39
N THR A 191 14.20 8.65 -8.99
CA THR A 191 15.48 9.16 -9.47
C THR A 191 16.45 9.45 -8.32
N ALA A 192 16.00 10.11 -7.27
CA ALA A 192 16.82 10.47 -6.11
C ALA A 192 17.29 9.24 -5.31
N CYS A 193 16.46 8.20 -5.21
CA CYS A 193 16.80 6.95 -4.51
C CYS A 193 17.61 6.00 -5.39
N SER A 194 17.60 6.16 -6.72
CA SER A 194 18.21 5.25 -7.67
C SER A 194 19.73 5.21 -7.51
N ARG A 195 20.21 4.29 -6.71
CA ARG A 195 21.63 4.03 -6.51
C ARG A 195 21.93 2.55 -6.68
N ARG A 196 22.74 2.24 -7.69
CA ARG A 196 23.29 0.89 -7.83
C ARG A 196 24.14 0.57 -6.60
N ARG A 197 23.94 -0.61 -6.03
CA ARG A 197 24.60 -1.01 -4.79
C ARG A 197 25.74 -1.95 -5.06
N GLU A 198 26.79 -1.77 -4.28
CA GLU A 198 27.85 -2.73 -4.15
C GLU A 198 27.56 -3.66 -2.96
N ARG A 199 28.05 -4.89 -3.04
CA ARG A 199 27.97 -5.85 -1.94
C ARG A 199 28.57 -5.26 -0.66
N PRO A 200 27.93 -5.44 0.50
CA PRO A 200 28.52 -5.04 1.79
C PRO A 200 29.84 -5.79 2.09
N ALA A 201 30.62 -5.25 3.01
CA ALA A 201 31.80 -5.92 3.51
C ALA A 201 31.47 -7.35 4.02
N SER A 202 32.38 -8.29 3.86
CA SER A 202 32.15 -9.74 4.05
C SER A 202 31.56 -10.15 5.42
N GLU A 203 31.74 -9.34 6.45
CA GLU A 203 31.24 -9.63 7.80
C GLU A 203 29.95 -8.90 8.18
N ARG A 204 29.42 -8.05 7.27
CA ARG A 204 28.29 -7.20 7.54
C ARG A 204 27.08 -7.63 6.71
N ALA A 205 25.91 -7.65 7.35
CA ALA A 205 24.60 -7.76 6.70
C ALA A 205 23.59 -6.90 7.46
N ARG A 206 23.20 -5.75 6.91
CA ARG A 206 22.17 -4.91 7.49
C ARG A 206 20.83 -5.25 6.83
N LEU A 207 20.05 -6.06 7.54
CA LEU A 207 18.72 -6.47 7.11
C LEU A 207 17.69 -5.43 7.53
N ILE A 208 16.64 -5.26 6.73
CA ILE A 208 15.51 -4.38 7.07
C ILE A 208 14.18 -5.03 6.68
N ILE A 209 13.15 -4.78 7.51
CA ILE A 209 11.75 -5.05 7.21
C ILE A 209 10.90 -3.82 7.52
N VAL A 210 10.02 -3.45 6.59
CA VAL A 210 9.13 -2.30 6.71
C VAL A 210 7.69 -2.76 6.52
N CYS A 211 6.93 -2.84 7.63
CA CYS A 211 5.53 -3.25 7.58
C CYS A 211 4.81 -2.93 8.90
N ARG A 212 3.48 -3.09 8.91
CA ARG A 212 2.74 -3.13 10.17
C ARG A 212 3.16 -4.34 10.99
N GLN A 213 3.41 -4.13 12.27
CA GLN A 213 3.83 -5.20 13.18
C GLN A 213 2.62 -6.03 13.63
N GLU A 214 2.15 -6.87 12.71
CA GLU A 214 0.98 -7.76 12.85
C GLU A 214 1.37 -9.20 12.49
N LYS A 215 0.59 -10.16 12.99
CA LYS A 215 0.74 -11.57 12.61
C LYS A 215 0.63 -11.76 11.11
N GLY A 216 1.44 -12.67 10.57
CA GLY A 216 1.45 -12.99 9.15
C GLY A 216 2.30 -12.06 8.27
N LYS A 217 2.98 -11.07 8.85
CA LYS A 217 3.99 -10.26 8.13
C LYS A 217 5.37 -10.89 8.12
N GLY A 218 5.57 -11.97 8.89
CA GLY A 218 6.79 -12.77 8.92
C GLY A 218 7.94 -12.17 9.71
N ILE A 219 7.70 -11.10 10.49
CA ILE A 219 8.72 -10.45 11.32
C ILE A 219 9.36 -11.46 12.29
N GLU A 220 8.53 -12.32 12.88
CA GLU A 220 8.98 -13.37 13.78
C GLU A 220 10.03 -14.28 13.13
N LYS A 221 9.81 -14.66 11.87
CA LYS A 221 10.73 -15.53 11.13
C LYS A 221 12.03 -14.83 10.74
N VAL A 222 11.97 -13.53 10.47
CA VAL A 222 13.19 -12.73 10.23
C VAL A 222 14.00 -12.59 11.51
N ILE A 223 13.37 -12.35 12.68
CA ILE A 223 14.05 -12.33 13.98
C ILE A 223 14.69 -13.69 14.28
N GLU A 224 13.95 -14.79 14.15
CA GLU A 224 14.42 -16.16 14.38
C GLU A 224 15.55 -16.56 13.42
N SER A 225 15.62 -16.01 12.21
CA SER A 225 16.68 -16.28 11.24
C SER A 225 18.00 -15.55 11.54
N LEU A 226 17.95 -14.43 12.26
CA LEU A 226 19.13 -13.57 12.48
C LEU A 226 20.31 -14.30 13.16
N PRO A 227 20.12 -15.14 14.19
CA PRO A 227 21.23 -15.93 14.77
C PRO A 227 21.90 -16.88 13.76
N LEU A 228 21.13 -17.37 12.78
CA LEU A 228 21.67 -18.23 11.72
C LEU A 228 22.45 -17.41 10.68
N VAL A 229 21.94 -16.24 10.31
CA VAL A 229 22.64 -15.26 9.46
C VAL A 229 23.96 -14.83 10.08
N MET A 230 24.01 -14.62 11.40
CA MET A 230 25.22 -14.23 12.12
C MET A 230 26.34 -15.28 12.08
N LYS A 231 26.05 -16.54 11.74
CA LYS A 231 27.11 -17.55 11.52
C LYS A 231 27.98 -17.23 10.31
N SER A 232 27.39 -16.63 9.26
CA SER A 232 28.09 -16.24 8.03
C SER A 232 28.44 -14.75 8.02
N PHE A 233 27.66 -13.92 8.71
CA PHE A 233 27.84 -12.48 8.83
C PHE A 233 27.82 -12.05 10.29
N PRO A 234 28.94 -12.17 11.03
CA PRO A 234 28.99 -11.94 12.49
C PRO A 234 28.51 -10.56 12.95
N ASN A 235 28.62 -9.56 12.06
CA ASN A 235 28.16 -8.19 12.29
C ASN A 235 26.77 -7.90 11.72
N ALA A 236 25.93 -8.94 11.48
CA ALA A 236 24.58 -8.76 11.00
C ALA A 236 23.70 -8.00 12.02
N THR A 237 22.84 -7.13 11.50
CA THR A 237 21.83 -6.36 12.24
C THR A 237 20.49 -6.40 11.52
N LEU A 238 19.42 -6.12 12.26
CA LEU A 238 18.06 -6.07 11.73
C LEU A 238 17.36 -4.78 12.16
N ASP A 239 16.91 -4.00 11.18
CA ASP A 239 16.06 -2.83 11.37
C ASP A 239 14.58 -3.24 11.11
N ILE A 240 13.69 -2.99 12.10
CA ILE A 240 12.26 -3.26 12.02
C ILE A 240 11.52 -1.93 12.06
N VAL A 241 10.89 -1.57 10.95
CA VAL A 241 10.19 -0.30 10.78
C VAL A 241 8.68 -0.53 10.69
N GLY A 242 7.92 0.24 11.45
CA GLY A 242 6.48 0.17 11.57
C GLY A 242 6.03 -0.03 13.00
N ASP A 243 4.72 -0.06 13.19
CA ASP A 243 4.06 -0.25 14.48
C ASP A 243 2.91 -1.25 14.34
N GLY A 244 2.44 -1.80 15.45
CA GLY A 244 1.32 -2.74 15.46
C GLY A 244 1.18 -3.50 16.77
N THR A 245 0.16 -4.37 16.81
CA THR A 245 -0.22 -5.08 18.02
C THR A 245 0.81 -6.09 18.53
N GLU A 246 1.71 -6.56 17.66
CA GLU A 246 2.72 -7.58 17.98
C GLU A 246 4.09 -6.99 18.38
N LEU A 247 4.24 -5.65 18.45
CA LEU A 247 5.52 -4.99 18.75
C LEU A 247 6.18 -5.54 20.04
N THR A 248 5.38 -5.69 21.12
CA THR A 248 5.88 -6.19 22.39
C THR A 248 6.35 -7.64 22.29
N SER A 249 5.58 -8.48 21.58
CA SER A 249 5.91 -9.89 21.33
C SER A 249 7.23 -10.02 20.56
N PHE A 250 7.42 -9.19 19.52
CA PHE A 250 8.66 -9.22 18.71
C PHE A 250 9.90 -8.75 19.48
N LYS A 251 9.75 -7.73 20.34
CA LYS A 251 10.84 -7.31 21.25
C LYS A 251 11.22 -8.43 22.20
N GLN A 252 10.24 -9.13 22.79
CA GLN A 252 10.48 -10.26 23.68
C GLN A 252 11.17 -11.42 22.92
N LEU A 253 10.77 -11.68 21.67
CA LEU A 253 11.41 -12.70 20.84
C LEU A 253 12.90 -12.40 20.59
N ALA A 254 13.27 -11.15 20.32
CA ALA A 254 14.66 -10.75 20.16
C ALA A 254 15.48 -10.94 21.45
N ILE A 255 14.88 -10.72 22.62
CA ILE A 255 15.52 -11.00 23.93
C ILE A 255 15.72 -12.51 24.11
N THR A 256 14.69 -13.31 23.83
CA THR A 256 14.74 -14.78 23.98
C THR A 256 15.85 -15.39 23.11
N HIS A 257 16.04 -14.89 21.90
CA HIS A 257 17.14 -15.32 21.01
C HIS A 257 18.49 -14.66 21.30
N LYS A 258 18.59 -13.85 22.36
CA LYS A 258 19.82 -13.13 22.78
C LYS A 258 20.44 -12.23 21.72
N ILE A 259 19.57 -11.64 20.88
CA ILE A 259 19.97 -10.75 19.78
C ILE A 259 19.38 -9.32 19.91
N ALA A 260 18.86 -8.97 21.10
CA ALA A 260 18.23 -7.66 21.31
C ALA A 260 19.14 -6.47 20.96
N SER A 261 20.47 -6.60 21.15
CA SER A 261 21.46 -5.58 20.77
C SER A 261 21.72 -5.49 19.25
N ARG A 262 21.22 -6.44 18.47
CA ARG A 262 21.35 -6.51 17.01
C ARG A 262 20.06 -6.14 16.26
N VAL A 263 18.96 -5.92 16.99
CA VAL A 263 17.65 -5.59 16.41
C VAL A 263 17.24 -4.20 16.87
N THR A 264 16.95 -3.32 15.89
CA THR A 264 16.46 -1.96 16.17
C THR A 264 14.98 -1.85 15.73
N PHE A 265 14.12 -1.50 16.68
CA PHE A 265 12.70 -1.23 16.45
C PHE A 265 12.49 0.27 16.32
N HIS A 266 12.26 0.77 15.11
CA HIS A 266 12.11 2.20 14.82
C HIS A 266 10.71 2.75 15.12
N GLY A 267 9.70 1.86 15.31
CA GLY A 267 8.31 2.30 15.38
C GLY A 267 7.82 2.85 14.04
N LYS A 268 6.72 3.60 14.09
CA LYS A 268 6.19 4.30 12.91
C LYS A 268 7.03 5.55 12.63
N VAL A 269 7.59 5.64 11.44
CA VAL A 269 8.37 6.79 10.95
C VAL A 269 7.72 7.38 9.69
N ASP A 270 8.14 8.57 9.29
CA ASP A 270 7.70 9.21 8.04
C ASP A 270 8.32 8.53 6.80
N HIS A 271 7.80 8.88 5.63
CA HIS A 271 8.20 8.28 4.36
C HIS A 271 9.68 8.55 4.01
N GLU A 272 10.17 9.76 4.25
CA GLU A 272 11.57 10.14 3.99
C GLU A 272 12.52 9.30 4.86
N LYS A 273 12.18 9.10 6.13
CA LYS A 273 12.96 8.26 7.04
C LYS A 273 12.94 6.79 6.63
N VAL A 274 11.82 6.28 6.08
CA VAL A 274 11.76 4.92 5.49
C VAL A 274 12.77 4.80 4.37
N LEU A 275 12.75 5.72 3.38
CA LEU A 275 13.68 5.70 2.26
C LEU A 275 15.14 5.79 2.72
N LEU A 276 15.43 6.63 3.70
CA LEU A 276 16.79 6.74 4.26
C LEU A 276 17.26 5.42 4.90
N LEU A 277 16.39 4.75 5.67
CA LEU A 277 16.71 3.46 6.30
C LEU A 277 16.92 2.38 5.23
N LEU A 278 16.09 2.34 4.20
CA LEU A 278 16.26 1.43 3.06
C LEU A 278 17.59 1.69 2.34
N GLN A 279 17.96 2.94 2.11
CA GLN A 279 19.24 3.30 1.51
C GLN A 279 20.46 2.88 2.34
N GLN A 280 20.32 2.78 3.63
CA GLN A 280 21.39 2.36 4.57
C GLN A 280 21.46 0.84 4.77
N SER A 281 20.48 0.08 4.30
CA SER A 281 20.37 -1.37 4.47
C SER A 281 21.01 -2.13 3.30
N ASP A 282 21.30 -3.41 3.49
CA ASP A 282 21.93 -4.27 2.50
C ASP A 282 20.94 -5.25 1.86
N LEU A 283 19.85 -5.60 2.57
CA LEU A 283 18.85 -6.54 2.10
C LEU A 283 17.49 -6.26 2.73
N PHE A 284 16.42 -6.29 1.92
CA PHE A 284 15.04 -6.18 2.39
C PHE A 284 14.44 -7.57 2.58
N CYS A 285 14.00 -7.90 3.81
CA CYS A 285 13.40 -9.18 4.15
C CYS A 285 11.90 -9.03 4.39
N TYR A 286 11.07 -9.66 3.56
CA TYR A 286 9.60 -9.52 3.66
C TYR A 286 8.85 -10.83 3.44
N PRO A 287 8.98 -11.82 4.35
CA PRO A 287 8.35 -13.13 4.21
C PRO A 287 6.87 -13.13 4.62
N THR A 288 6.06 -12.30 3.98
CA THR A 288 4.63 -12.11 4.28
C THR A 288 3.77 -13.29 3.82
N ALA A 289 2.71 -13.59 4.58
CA ALA A 289 1.70 -14.60 4.23
C ALA A 289 0.54 -14.05 3.38
N SER A 290 0.38 -12.74 3.26
CA SER A 290 -0.70 -12.12 2.48
C SER A 290 -0.43 -10.66 2.17
N GLU A 291 -0.60 -10.28 0.90
CA GLU A 291 -0.53 -8.91 0.41
C GLU A 291 -1.58 -8.61 -0.66
N GLY A 292 -2.00 -7.35 -0.74
CA GLY A 292 -2.64 -6.81 -1.93
C GLY A 292 -1.57 -6.32 -2.90
N PHE A 293 -0.90 -5.21 -2.54
CA PHE A 293 0.27 -4.69 -3.24
C PHE A 293 1.29 -4.13 -2.23
N PRO A 294 2.51 -4.69 -2.18
CA PRO A 294 3.49 -4.39 -1.14
C PRO A 294 4.30 -3.13 -1.47
N LYS A 295 3.83 -1.94 -1.10
CA LYS A 295 4.51 -0.67 -1.36
C LYS A 295 5.94 -0.63 -0.83
N ALA A 296 6.17 -1.18 0.37
CA ALA A 296 7.50 -1.22 0.97
C ALA A 296 8.51 -2.03 0.15
N VAL A 297 8.05 -3.06 -0.58
CA VAL A 297 8.90 -3.77 -1.53
C VAL A 297 9.29 -2.87 -2.70
N LEU A 298 8.36 -2.07 -3.25
CA LEU A 298 8.70 -1.10 -4.31
C LEU A 298 9.67 -0.03 -3.79
N GLU A 299 9.48 0.46 -2.58
CA GLU A 299 10.38 1.42 -1.93
C GLU A 299 11.79 0.84 -1.76
N ALA A 300 11.89 -0.44 -1.38
CA ALA A 300 13.17 -1.15 -1.32
C ALA A 300 13.82 -1.29 -2.70
N LEU A 301 13.06 -1.73 -3.70
CA LEU A 301 13.54 -1.85 -5.09
C LEU A 301 13.98 -0.50 -5.67
N ALA A 302 13.26 0.60 -5.36
CA ALA A 302 13.62 1.95 -5.77
C ALA A 302 14.96 2.41 -5.18
N CYS A 303 15.32 1.91 -4.00
CA CYS A 303 16.63 2.11 -3.40
C CYS A 303 17.70 1.13 -3.93
N GLY A 304 17.45 0.33 -4.96
CA GLY A 304 18.34 -0.69 -5.47
C GLY A 304 18.60 -1.83 -4.49
N LEU A 305 17.72 -2.03 -3.52
CA LEU A 305 17.89 -3.01 -2.45
C LEU A 305 17.34 -4.37 -2.91
N PRO A 306 18.15 -5.45 -2.96
CA PRO A 306 17.64 -6.78 -3.22
C PRO A 306 16.64 -7.23 -2.17
N VAL A 307 15.68 -8.07 -2.57
CA VAL A 307 14.55 -8.46 -1.74
C VAL A 307 14.48 -9.96 -1.53
N VAL A 308 14.34 -10.41 -0.28
CA VAL A 308 13.97 -11.79 0.08
C VAL A 308 12.52 -11.79 0.53
N THR A 309 11.66 -12.52 -0.19
CA THR A 309 10.22 -12.53 0.06
C THR A 309 9.58 -13.87 -0.31
N THR A 310 8.26 -13.96 -0.27
CA THR A 310 7.46 -15.17 -0.53
C THR A 310 6.76 -15.13 -1.89
N CYS A 311 6.23 -16.29 -2.34
CA CYS A 311 5.47 -16.41 -3.58
C CYS A 311 4.00 -15.98 -3.43
N VAL A 312 3.75 -14.82 -2.78
CA VAL A 312 2.39 -14.34 -2.46
C VAL A 312 1.98 -13.17 -3.35
N SER A 313 0.76 -13.23 -3.90
CA SER A 313 0.16 -12.14 -4.68
C SER A 313 1.05 -11.69 -5.86
N VAL A 314 1.39 -10.41 -5.92
CA VAL A 314 2.21 -9.78 -6.97
C VAL A 314 3.72 -9.97 -6.76
N LEU A 315 4.15 -10.49 -5.60
CA LEU A 315 5.57 -10.60 -5.26
C LEU A 315 6.38 -11.41 -6.28
N PRO A 316 5.91 -12.56 -6.81
CA PRO A 316 6.63 -13.26 -7.87
C PRO A 316 6.87 -12.41 -9.12
N LYS A 317 5.91 -11.56 -9.50
CA LYS A 317 6.04 -10.65 -10.64
C LYS A 317 7.05 -9.53 -10.39
N LEU A 318 7.09 -8.99 -9.17
CA LEU A 318 8.03 -7.93 -8.78
C LEU A 318 9.48 -8.44 -8.66
N ILE A 319 9.67 -9.67 -8.22
CA ILE A 319 11.00 -10.22 -7.86
C ILE A 319 11.51 -11.23 -8.90
N GLY A 320 10.62 -11.82 -9.70
CA GLY A 320 10.94 -12.90 -10.64
C GLY A 320 11.92 -12.55 -11.76
N ASN A 321 12.16 -11.26 -12.00
CA ASN A 321 13.23 -10.79 -12.91
C ASN A 321 14.64 -10.94 -12.31
N GLY A 322 14.77 -11.46 -11.09
CA GLY A 322 16.04 -11.63 -10.39
C GLY A 322 16.49 -10.42 -9.58
N SER A 323 15.55 -9.55 -9.16
CA SER A 323 15.82 -8.44 -8.22
C SER A 323 15.90 -8.90 -6.75
N GLY A 324 15.85 -10.20 -6.50
CA GLY A 324 15.91 -10.81 -5.18
C GLY A 324 15.64 -12.31 -5.24
N LEU A 325 15.22 -12.89 -4.12
CA LEU A 325 14.90 -14.32 -3.99
C LEU A 325 13.50 -14.53 -3.42
N LEU A 326 12.83 -15.55 -3.96
CA LEU A 326 11.54 -16.04 -3.48
C LEU A 326 11.74 -17.27 -2.61
N VAL A 327 11.16 -17.26 -1.40
CA VAL A 327 11.20 -18.35 -0.44
C VAL A 327 9.85 -19.06 -0.42
N GLU A 328 9.81 -20.34 -0.76
CA GLU A 328 8.57 -21.12 -0.78
C GLU A 328 8.09 -21.50 0.62
N LYS A 329 9.01 -21.96 1.48
CA LYS A 329 8.74 -22.33 2.87
C LYS A 329 9.39 -21.32 3.80
N VAL A 330 8.57 -20.58 4.54
CA VAL A 330 9.03 -19.55 5.47
C VAL A 330 9.50 -20.19 6.77
N THR A 331 10.75 -20.63 6.79
CA THR A 331 11.46 -21.09 8.00
C THR A 331 12.67 -20.20 8.27
N PRO A 332 13.16 -20.12 9.52
CA PRO A 332 14.36 -19.37 9.84
C PRO A 332 15.59 -19.81 9.01
N GLU A 333 15.73 -21.11 8.76
CA GLU A 333 16.83 -21.70 7.98
C GLU A 333 16.76 -21.29 6.51
N ALA A 334 15.57 -21.37 5.90
CA ALA A 334 15.37 -20.99 4.50
C ALA A 334 15.59 -19.48 4.29
N LEU A 335 15.18 -18.64 5.25
CA LEU A 335 15.44 -17.20 5.22
C LEU A 335 16.93 -16.89 5.38
N ALA A 336 17.62 -17.55 6.32
CA ALA A 336 19.06 -17.39 6.51
C ALA A 336 19.84 -17.83 5.26
N GLN A 337 19.46 -18.92 4.63
CA GLN A 337 20.06 -19.37 3.38
C GLN A 337 19.83 -18.37 2.25
N ALA A 338 18.60 -17.85 2.10
CA ALA A 338 18.30 -16.83 1.08
C ALA A 338 19.10 -15.53 1.31
N VAL A 339 19.29 -15.11 2.57
CA VAL A 339 20.17 -13.98 2.92
C VAL A 339 21.59 -14.26 2.49
N PHE A 340 22.12 -15.46 2.81
CA PHE A 340 23.47 -15.87 2.40
C PHE A 340 23.60 -15.86 0.89
N ASP A 341 22.66 -16.46 0.14
CA ASP A 341 22.68 -16.54 -1.31
C ASP A 341 22.62 -15.16 -1.99
N CYS A 342 21.93 -14.19 -1.38
CA CYS A 342 21.92 -12.80 -1.86
C CYS A 342 23.25 -12.10 -1.63
N LEU A 343 23.91 -12.33 -0.47
CA LEU A 343 25.04 -11.52 -0.02
C LEU A 343 26.41 -12.19 -0.23
N SER A 344 26.48 -13.46 -0.59
CA SER A 344 27.75 -14.22 -0.74
C SER A 344 28.55 -13.84 -2.00
N ASP A 345 27.87 -13.46 -3.08
CA ASP A 345 28.47 -13.15 -4.37
C ASP A 345 28.26 -11.68 -4.77
N ALA A 346 29.37 -10.98 -5.05
CA ALA A 346 29.35 -9.55 -5.33
C ALA A 346 28.72 -9.21 -6.71
N GLU A 347 28.93 -10.06 -7.72
CA GLU A 347 28.40 -9.85 -9.06
C GLU A 347 26.89 -10.11 -9.08
N ARG A 348 26.46 -11.21 -8.45
CA ARG A 348 25.05 -11.53 -8.25
C ARG A 348 24.32 -10.41 -7.51
N TYR A 349 24.90 -9.90 -6.40
CA TYR A 349 24.31 -8.79 -5.64
C TYR A 349 24.14 -7.53 -6.49
N ARG A 350 25.17 -7.17 -7.25
CA ARG A 350 25.15 -6.03 -8.17
C ARG A 350 24.09 -6.20 -9.27
N SER A 351 23.97 -7.41 -9.83
CA SER A 351 22.93 -7.74 -10.81
C SER A 351 21.53 -7.61 -10.21
N MET A 352 21.29 -8.16 -9.00
CA MET A 352 20.01 -8.01 -8.29
C MET A 352 19.67 -6.54 -8.04
N SER A 353 20.64 -5.74 -7.60
CA SER A 353 20.46 -4.29 -7.37
C SER A 353 20.07 -3.55 -8.66
N THR A 354 20.71 -3.84 -9.78
CA THR A 354 20.36 -3.23 -11.08
C THR A 354 18.94 -3.58 -11.48
N ARG A 355 18.56 -4.85 -11.39
CA ARG A 355 17.19 -5.32 -11.72
C ARG A 355 16.13 -4.77 -10.78
N ALA A 356 16.49 -4.52 -9.51
CA ALA A 356 15.61 -3.85 -8.55
C ALA A 356 15.23 -2.44 -9.02
N LEU A 357 16.23 -1.65 -9.44
CA LEU A 357 16.01 -0.30 -9.99
C LEU A 357 15.18 -0.32 -11.28
N GLU A 358 15.48 -1.25 -12.19
CA GLU A 358 14.71 -1.44 -13.44
C GLU A 358 13.25 -1.77 -13.15
N THR A 359 12.98 -2.65 -12.18
CA THR A 359 11.60 -2.95 -11.77
C THR A 359 10.93 -1.72 -11.20
N ALA A 360 11.54 -1.05 -10.22
CA ALA A 360 10.93 0.08 -9.51
C ALA A 360 10.57 1.23 -10.46
N SER A 361 11.39 1.49 -11.50
CA SER A 361 11.17 2.56 -12.48
C SER A 361 9.82 2.46 -13.22
N GLN A 362 9.20 1.28 -13.20
CA GLN A 362 7.92 1.03 -13.86
C GLN A 362 6.70 1.38 -12.99
N TYR A 363 6.92 1.79 -11.73
CA TYR A 363 5.85 1.90 -10.71
C TYR A 363 5.79 3.27 -10.04
N SER A 364 5.96 4.37 -10.83
CA SER A 364 5.79 5.72 -10.31
C SER A 364 4.33 6.08 -10.02
N LEU A 365 4.13 7.09 -9.19
CA LEU A 365 2.80 7.63 -8.88
C LEU A 365 2.19 8.34 -10.09
N GLU A 366 3.02 8.99 -10.91
CA GLU A 366 2.63 9.61 -12.16
C GLU A 366 2.10 8.57 -13.15
N ARG A 367 2.83 7.48 -13.35
CA ARG A 367 2.37 6.37 -14.20
C ARG A 367 1.09 5.70 -13.68
N TRP A 368 0.96 5.57 -12.36
CA TRP A 368 -0.27 5.07 -11.73
C TRP A 368 -1.46 6.00 -12.02
N ARG A 369 -1.26 7.32 -11.86
CA ARG A 369 -2.26 8.35 -12.20
C ARG A 369 -2.66 8.28 -13.67
N ASP A 370 -1.68 8.25 -14.56
CA ASP A 370 -1.91 8.32 -16.01
C ASP A 370 -2.63 7.05 -16.50
N THR A 371 -2.24 5.87 -15.99
CA THR A 371 -2.95 4.62 -16.27
C THR A 371 -4.45 4.70 -15.88
N ILE A 372 -4.74 5.25 -14.70
CA ILE A 372 -6.13 5.45 -14.25
C ILE A 372 -6.82 6.49 -15.12
N GLY A 373 -6.12 7.58 -15.44
CA GLY A 373 -6.63 8.65 -16.29
C GLY A 373 -7.05 8.16 -17.67
N ASP A 374 -6.23 7.32 -18.31
CA ASP A 374 -6.52 6.74 -19.62
C ASP A 374 -7.77 5.86 -19.59
N LEU A 375 -7.88 5.01 -18.56
CA LEU A 375 -9.03 4.15 -18.38
C LEU A 375 -10.33 4.94 -18.14
N LEU A 376 -10.26 6.00 -17.36
CA LEU A 376 -11.40 6.87 -17.09
C LEU A 376 -11.78 7.73 -18.30
N ARG A 377 -10.80 8.26 -19.05
CA ARG A 377 -11.05 8.98 -20.30
C ARG A 377 -11.71 8.08 -21.35
N ALA A 378 -11.25 6.85 -21.47
CA ALA A 378 -11.86 5.88 -22.38
C ALA A 378 -13.31 5.54 -22.00
N ALA A 379 -13.64 5.50 -20.69
CA ALA A 379 -14.96 5.15 -20.20
C ALA A 379 -15.94 6.34 -20.12
N CYS A 380 -15.46 7.54 -19.81
CA CYS A 380 -16.30 8.70 -19.45
C CYS A 380 -16.08 9.93 -20.32
N GLY A 381 -15.08 9.94 -21.22
CA GLY A 381 -14.67 11.12 -21.99
C GLY A 381 -13.71 12.04 -21.23
N PRO A 382 -13.52 13.28 -21.68
CA PRO A 382 -12.59 14.23 -21.08
C PRO A 382 -12.86 14.44 -19.59
N LEU A 383 -11.84 14.30 -18.74
CA LEU A 383 -11.97 14.42 -17.27
C LEU A 383 -11.82 15.86 -16.79
N ARG A 384 -11.20 16.71 -17.61
CA ARG A 384 -10.99 18.13 -17.34
C ARG A 384 -11.55 18.99 -18.46
N SER A 385 -11.96 20.19 -18.11
CA SER A 385 -12.49 21.18 -19.05
C SER A 385 -11.39 21.89 -19.85
N ASP A 386 -10.13 21.84 -19.35
CA ASP A 386 -8.95 22.50 -19.92
C ASP A 386 -7.93 21.49 -20.53
N ALA A 387 -8.36 20.26 -20.78
CA ALA A 387 -7.54 19.17 -21.30
C ALA A 387 -7.87 18.82 -22.76
#